data_00bc29823d2351ead9979825c8ad246a
#
_entry.id   00bc29823d2351ead9979825c8ad246a
#
_cell.length_a   1.000
_cell.length_b   1.000
_cell.length_c   1.000
_cell.angle_alpha   90.00
_cell.angle_beta   90.00
_cell.angle_gamma   90.00
#
_symmetry.space_group_name_H-M   'P 1'
#
loop_
_entity.id
_entity.type
_entity.pdbx_description
1 polymer ?
#
loop_
_entity_poly.entity_id
_entity_poly.type
_entity_poly.pdbx_seq_one_letter_code
_entity_poly.pdbx_strand_id
1 'polypeptide(L)'
;MTMENQSIVQRALAGLIETGDVDALAPFLSDDFVHHRPGATTSTKVEWLAAVRAALVPLAGMQVEIHQVLTDGDHVVMYSRRWLPDAGPEIAVVDIWRIDDGLIAEAWEIIEPVAQVTANLAWWV
;
A
#
# COMPACT_ATOMS: atom_id res chain seq x y z
N MET A 1 -13.98 14.04 -8.45
CA MET A 1 -12.99 13.61 -9.41
C MET A 1 -11.71 13.23 -8.70
N THR A 2 -10.61 14.05 -8.83
CA THR A 2 -9.35 13.68 -8.20
C THR A 2 -9.44 13.57 -6.69
N MET A 3 -10.14 14.49 -6.03
CA MET A 3 -10.34 14.41 -4.58
C MET A 3 -11.16 13.19 -4.18
N GLU A 4 -12.10 12.80 -5.02
CA GLU A 4 -12.90 11.62 -4.77
C GLU A 4 -12.06 10.34 -4.81
N ASN A 5 -11.18 10.20 -5.81
CA ASN A 5 -10.29 9.04 -5.90
C ASN A 5 -9.33 8.96 -4.72
N GLN A 6 -8.76 10.08 -4.32
CA GLN A 6 -7.90 10.14 -3.14
C GLN A 6 -8.67 9.74 -1.89
N SER A 7 -9.91 10.19 -1.76
CA SER A 7 -10.77 9.86 -0.63
C SER A 7 -11.07 8.36 -0.55
N ILE A 8 -11.25 7.70 -1.69
CA ILE A 8 -11.49 6.25 -1.74
C ILE A 8 -10.30 5.50 -1.14
N VAL A 9 -9.08 5.84 -1.56
CA VAL A 9 -7.86 5.22 -1.04
C VAL A 9 -7.70 5.49 0.45
N GLN A 10 -7.91 6.74 0.87
CA GLN A 10 -7.77 7.12 2.27
C GLN A 10 -8.76 6.39 3.18
N ARG A 11 -10.00 6.26 2.75
CA ARG A 11 -11.03 5.52 3.50
C ARG A 11 -10.71 4.05 3.60
N ALA A 12 -10.24 3.45 2.50
CA ALA A 12 -9.88 2.03 2.49
C ALA A 12 -8.77 1.73 3.48
N LEU A 13 -7.71 2.54 3.48
CA LEU A 13 -6.58 2.35 4.37
C LEU A 13 -6.93 2.68 5.83
N ALA A 14 -7.69 3.75 6.05
CA ALA A 14 -8.12 4.12 7.40
C ALA A 14 -8.97 3.01 8.03
N GLY A 15 -9.89 2.42 7.26
CA GLY A 15 -10.70 1.32 7.75
C GLY A 15 -9.87 0.12 8.15
N LEU A 16 -8.88 -0.23 7.34
CA LEU A 16 -7.97 -1.34 7.66
C LEU A 16 -7.15 -1.05 8.91
N ILE A 17 -6.58 0.14 9.02
CA ILE A 17 -5.72 0.51 10.14
C ILE A 17 -6.53 0.59 11.44
N GLU A 18 -7.71 1.20 11.41
CA GLU A 18 -8.54 1.39 12.59
C GLU A 18 -9.11 0.08 13.13
N THR A 19 -9.51 -0.83 12.24
CA THR A 19 -10.17 -2.06 12.67
C THR A 19 -9.22 -3.26 12.75
N GLY A 20 -8.09 -3.22 12.04
CA GLY A 20 -7.21 -4.37 11.91
C GLY A 20 -7.88 -5.54 11.17
N ASP A 21 -8.91 -5.26 10.37
CA ASP A 21 -9.72 -6.27 9.71
C ASP A 21 -9.74 -6.02 8.20
N VAL A 22 -9.28 -7.01 7.44
CA VAL A 22 -9.25 -6.90 5.97
C VAL A 22 -10.66 -6.82 5.37
N ASP A 23 -11.68 -7.24 6.11
CA ASP A 23 -13.05 -7.12 5.65
C ASP A 23 -13.50 -5.65 5.53
N ALA A 24 -12.83 -4.73 6.21
CA ALA A 24 -13.04 -3.29 6.03
C ALA A 24 -12.44 -2.78 4.73
N LEU A 25 -11.42 -3.46 4.22
CA LEU A 25 -10.74 -3.10 2.97
C LEU A 25 -11.45 -3.68 1.74
N ALA A 26 -11.96 -4.91 1.86
CA ALA A 26 -12.49 -5.67 0.74
C ALA A 26 -13.55 -4.92 -0.10
N PRO A 27 -14.51 -4.18 0.50
CA PRO A 27 -15.54 -3.49 -0.29
C PRO A 27 -15.01 -2.38 -1.19
N PHE A 28 -13.80 -1.88 -0.94
CA PHE A 28 -13.20 -0.83 -1.76
C PHE A 28 -12.48 -1.38 -2.98
N LEU A 29 -12.32 -2.69 -3.10
CA LEU A 29 -11.60 -3.33 -4.20
C LEU A 29 -12.59 -3.90 -5.21
N SER A 30 -12.28 -3.74 -6.51
CA SER A 30 -13.07 -4.38 -7.56
C SER A 30 -12.87 -5.89 -7.53
N ASP A 31 -13.82 -6.63 -8.11
CA ASP A 31 -13.73 -8.09 -8.13
C ASP A 31 -12.54 -8.60 -8.95
N ASP A 32 -12.13 -7.85 -9.94
CA ASP A 32 -10.98 -8.17 -10.79
C ASP A 32 -9.69 -7.46 -10.36
N PHE A 33 -9.63 -7.02 -9.12
CA PHE A 33 -8.46 -6.33 -8.57
C PHE A 33 -7.19 -7.15 -8.74
N VAL A 34 -6.11 -6.45 -9.11
CA VAL A 34 -4.76 -7.04 -9.24
C VAL A 34 -3.78 -6.21 -8.42
N HIS A 35 -3.00 -6.86 -7.59
CA HIS A 35 -1.94 -6.24 -6.82
C HIS A 35 -0.58 -6.67 -7.35
N HIS A 36 0.28 -5.70 -7.67
CA HIS A 36 1.63 -5.93 -8.13
C HIS A 36 2.60 -5.74 -6.97
N ARG A 37 3.28 -6.81 -6.58
CA ARG A 37 4.26 -6.78 -5.51
C ARG A 37 5.65 -6.44 -6.03
N PRO A 38 6.56 -5.99 -5.17
CA PRO A 38 7.97 -5.92 -5.53
C PRO A 38 8.44 -7.29 -6.03
N GLY A 39 9.30 -7.29 -7.06
CA GLY A 39 9.81 -8.54 -7.61
C GLY A 39 8.95 -9.15 -8.71
N ALA A 40 8.04 -8.37 -9.27
CA ALA A 40 7.24 -8.76 -10.45
C ALA A 40 6.23 -9.88 -10.22
N THR A 41 5.81 -10.14 -8.97
CA THR A 41 4.72 -11.06 -8.68
C THR A 41 3.39 -10.30 -8.59
N THR A 42 2.31 -10.97 -8.99
CA THR A 42 0.96 -10.39 -8.92
C THR A 42 0.05 -11.25 -8.06
N SER A 43 -0.98 -10.62 -7.50
CA SER A 43 -1.97 -11.29 -6.68
C SER A 43 -3.38 -10.85 -7.10
N THR A 44 -4.32 -11.78 -7.05
CA THR A 44 -5.74 -11.47 -7.21
C THR A 44 -6.27 -10.82 -5.92
N LYS A 45 -7.52 -10.33 -5.97
CA LYS A 45 -8.18 -9.78 -4.79
C LYS A 45 -8.15 -10.77 -3.61
N VAL A 46 -8.54 -12.02 -3.84
CA VAL A 46 -8.58 -13.04 -2.78
C VAL A 46 -7.18 -13.30 -2.23
N GLU A 47 -6.21 -13.44 -3.11
CA GLU A 47 -4.83 -13.70 -2.72
C GLU A 47 -4.23 -12.54 -1.93
N TRP A 48 -4.48 -11.31 -2.38
CA TRP A 48 -3.94 -10.14 -1.71
C TRP A 48 -4.56 -9.93 -0.34
N LEU A 49 -5.89 -10.08 -0.23
CA LEU A 49 -6.57 -9.96 1.07
C LEU A 49 -6.08 -11.02 2.05
N ALA A 50 -5.83 -12.24 1.58
CA ALA A 50 -5.26 -13.29 2.42
C ALA A 50 -3.85 -12.94 2.90
N ALA A 51 -3.03 -12.36 2.01
CA ALA A 51 -1.68 -11.93 2.36
C ALA A 51 -1.69 -10.78 3.37
N VAL A 52 -2.59 -9.82 3.21
CA VAL A 52 -2.75 -8.71 4.16
C VAL A 52 -3.20 -9.24 5.52
N ARG A 53 -4.17 -10.16 5.54
CA ARG A 53 -4.64 -10.76 6.78
C ARG A 53 -3.49 -11.45 7.53
N ALA A 54 -2.68 -12.21 6.80
CA ALA A 54 -1.52 -12.89 7.40
C ALA A 54 -0.49 -11.88 7.92
N ALA A 55 -0.26 -10.79 7.20
CA ALA A 55 0.72 -9.78 7.58
C ALA A 55 0.31 -8.98 8.82
N LEU A 56 -0.98 -8.83 9.08
CA LEU A 56 -1.46 -8.04 10.22
C LEU A 56 -1.00 -8.59 11.57
N VAL A 57 -0.70 -9.88 11.66
CA VAL A 57 -0.23 -10.49 12.91
C VAL A 57 1.22 -10.07 13.21
N PRO A 58 2.21 -10.34 12.34
CA PRO A 58 3.58 -9.89 12.62
C PRO A 58 3.75 -8.37 12.55
N LEU A 59 2.85 -7.66 11.86
CA LEU A 59 2.92 -6.20 11.73
C LEU A 59 2.04 -5.47 12.74
N ALA A 60 1.53 -6.16 13.75
CA ALA A 60 0.74 -5.52 14.80
C ALA A 60 1.56 -4.40 15.44
N GLY A 61 0.93 -3.22 15.57
CA GLY A 61 1.62 -2.06 16.12
C GLY A 61 2.44 -1.26 15.11
N MET A 62 2.42 -1.63 13.83
CA MET A 62 3.12 -0.88 12.79
C MET A 62 2.61 0.56 12.74
N GLN A 63 3.56 1.49 12.68
CA GLN A 63 3.27 2.90 12.50
C GLN A 63 3.42 3.26 11.03
N VAL A 64 2.52 4.10 10.53
CA VAL A 64 2.54 4.57 9.15
C VAL A 64 2.48 6.09 9.17
N GLU A 65 3.42 6.72 8.49
CA GLU A 65 3.41 8.17 8.28
C GLU A 65 3.30 8.45 6.79
N ILE A 66 2.20 9.07 6.39
CA ILE A 66 1.98 9.42 4.98
C ILE A 66 2.62 10.75 4.72
N HIS A 67 3.59 10.79 3.81
CA HIS A 67 4.33 11.99 3.48
C HIS A 67 3.71 12.76 2.32
N GLN A 68 3.25 12.06 1.30
CA GLN A 68 2.67 12.68 0.11
C GLN A 68 1.57 11.80 -0.46
N VAL A 69 0.53 12.46 -0.95
CA VAL A 69 -0.51 11.81 -1.75
C VAL A 69 -0.72 12.68 -2.98
N LEU A 70 -0.54 12.10 -4.15
CA LEU A 70 -0.68 12.77 -5.43
C LEU A 70 -1.73 12.05 -6.25
N THR A 71 -2.51 12.82 -7.01
CA THR A 71 -3.57 12.25 -7.84
C THR A 71 -3.40 12.76 -9.26
N ASP A 72 -3.48 11.84 -10.22
CA ASP A 72 -3.44 12.16 -11.64
C ASP A 72 -4.45 11.26 -12.37
N GLY A 73 -5.55 11.86 -12.83
CA GLY A 73 -6.61 11.11 -13.50
C GLY A 73 -7.20 10.05 -12.57
N ASP A 74 -7.13 8.80 -13.00
CA ASP A 74 -7.65 7.66 -12.25
C ASP A 74 -6.58 7.00 -11.34
N HIS A 75 -5.39 7.59 -11.23
CA HIS A 75 -4.32 7.09 -10.39
C HIS A 75 -4.12 7.95 -9.14
N VAL A 76 -3.86 7.29 -8.02
CA VAL A 76 -3.48 7.92 -6.76
C VAL A 76 -2.12 7.34 -6.36
N VAL A 77 -1.17 8.21 -6.06
CA VAL A 77 0.18 7.81 -5.62
C VAL A 77 0.36 8.24 -4.18
N MET A 78 0.74 7.31 -3.34
CA MET A 78 0.96 7.57 -1.91
C MET A 78 2.37 7.17 -1.51
N TYR A 79 3.13 8.13 -1.00
CA TYR A 79 4.44 7.88 -0.41
C TYR A 79 4.31 7.88 1.11
N SER A 80 4.75 6.80 1.74
CA SER A 80 4.70 6.66 3.20
C SER A 80 6.00 6.08 3.74
N ARG A 81 6.21 6.30 5.05
CA ARG A 81 7.26 5.65 5.83
C ARG A 81 6.56 4.76 6.85
N ARG A 82 7.09 3.57 7.06
CA ARG A 82 6.48 2.59 7.97
C ARG A 82 7.56 1.98 8.84
N TRP A 83 7.21 1.71 10.10
CA TRP A 83 8.13 1.10 11.05
C TRP A 83 7.39 0.36 12.15
N LEU A 84 8.05 -0.64 12.70
CA LEU A 84 7.62 -1.30 13.92
C LEU A 84 8.49 -0.73 15.04
N PRO A 85 7.92 -0.24 16.16
CA PRO A 85 8.68 0.48 17.20
C PRO A 85 9.91 -0.27 17.72
N ASP A 86 9.84 -1.60 17.78
CA ASP A 86 10.91 -2.40 18.36
C ASP A 86 11.59 -3.36 17.38
N ALA A 87 11.39 -3.18 16.07
CA ALA A 87 11.79 -4.21 15.11
C ALA A 87 12.48 -3.65 13.86
N GLY A 88 13.58 -2.95 14.05
CA GLY A 88 14.45 -2.59 12.95
C GLY A 88 14.17 -1.23 12.33
N PRO A 89 14.83 -0.93 11.21
CA PRO A 89 14.72 0.38 10.56
C PRO A 89 13.38 0.58 9.87
N GLU A 90 13.02 1.84 9.68
CA GLU A 90 11.83 2.16 8.89
C GLU A 90 12.07 1.84 7.42
N ILE A 91 10.98 1.62 6.71
CA ILE A 91 11.01 1.39 5.26
C ILE A 91 10.26 2.52 4.55
N ALA A 92 10.65 2.77 3.31
CA ALA A 92 9.94 3.67 2.41
C ALA A 92 9.01 2.83 1.53
N VAL A 93 7.77 3.27 1.41
CA VAL A 93 6.78 2.55 0.60
C VAL A 93 6.09 3.55 -0.33
N VAL A 94 6.01 3.21 -1.61
CA VAL A 94 5.22 3.93 -2.59
C VAL A 94 4.14 2.99 -3.07
N ASP A 95 2.89 3.40 -2.90
CA ASP A 95 1.73 2.69 -3.44
C ASP A 95 1.13 3.50 -4.57
N ILE A 96 0.86 2.85 -5.68
CA ILE A 96 0.15 3.45 -6.81
C ILE A 96 -1.16 2.69 -6.95
N TRP A 97 -2.27 3.42 -6.89
CA TRP A 97 -3.62 2.85 -6.93
C TRP A 97 -4.33 3.33 -8.18
N ARG A 98 -4.94 2.42 -8.92
CA ARG A 98 -5.79 2.79 -10.06
C ARG A 98 -7.25 2.58 -9.67
N ILE A 99 -8.04 3.64 -9.87
CA ILE A 99 -9.46 3.64 -9.54
C ILE A 99 -10.26 3.48 -10.81
N ASP A 100 -11.23 2.58 -10.80
CA ASP A 100 -12.15 2.36 -11.90
C ASP A 100 -13.56 2.21 -11.35
N ASP A 101 -14.47 3.03 -11.82
CA ASP A 101 -15.89 3.02 -11.42
C ASP A 101 -16.05 3.08 -9.88
N GLY A 102 -15.26 3.93 -9.24
CA GLY A 102 -15.36 4.15 -7.79
C GLY A 102 -14.71 3.08 -6.92
N LEU A 103 -14.04 2.09 -7.53
CA LEU A 103 -13.37 1.02 -6.82
C LEU A 103 -11.89 0.99 -7.16
N ILE A 104 -11.08 0.48 -6.24
CA ILE A 104 -9.67 0.25 -6.49
C ILE A 104 -9.54 -1.01 -7.35
N ALA A 105 -9.06 -0.85 -8.58
CA ALA A 105 -9.01 -1.94 -9.54
C ALA A 105 -7.62 -2.55 -9.69
N GLU A 106 -6.58 -1.78 -9.36
CA GLU A 106 -5.21 -2.23 -9.51
C GLU A 106 -4.31 -1.44 -8.57
N ALA A 107 -3.27 -2.07 -8.07
CA ALA A 107 -2.30 -1.40 -7.22
C ALA A 107 -0.89 -1.93 -7.46
N TRP A 108 0.08 -1.05 -7.32
CA TRP A 108 1.51 -1.37 -7.41
C TRP A 108 2.14 -0.93 -6.09
N GLU A 109 2.94 -1.81 -5.50
CA GLU A 109 3.64 -1.52 -4.26
C GLU A 109 5.14 -1.57 -4.49
N ILE A 110 5.81 -0.48 -4.12
CA ILE A 110 7.26 -0.37 -4.21
C ILE A 110 7.77 -0.19 -2.78
N ILE A 111 8.62 -1.10 -2.34
CA ILE A 111 9.20 -1.08 -0.99
C ILE A 111 10.70 -1.00 -1.12
N GLU A 112 11.28 -0.08 -0.37
CA GLU A 112 12.73 0.08 -0.33
C GLU A 112 13.23 -0.06 1.11
N PRO A 113 13.72 -1.24 1.48
CA PRO A 113 14.41 -1.40 2.75
C PRO A 113 15.83 -0.84 2.64
N VAL A 114 16.10 0.20 3.40
CA VAL A 114 17.33 1.00 3.27
C VAL A 114 18.60 0.16 3.37
N ALA A 115 18.60 -0.89 4.19
CA ALA A 115 19.79 -1.69 4.44
C ALA A 115 20.23 -2.59 3.28
N GLN A 116 19.37 -2.81 2.27
CA GLN A 116 19.63 -3.78 1.22
C GLN A 116 19.99 -3.17 -0.13
N VAL A 117 20.05 -1.85 -0.21
CA VAL A 117 20.23 -1.16 -1.49
C VAL A 117 21.55 -0.42 -1.62
N THR A 118 22.52 -0.71 -0.74
CA THR A 118 23.79 0.01 -0.69
C THR A 118 24.50 0.04 -2.06
N ALA A 119 24.52 -1.09 -2.76
CA ALA A 119 25.17 -1.16 -4.09
C ALA A 119 24.44 -0.29 -5.11
N ASN A 120 23.11 -0.28 -5.07
CA ASN A 120 22.30 0.51 -5.99
C ASN A 120 22.38 2.01 -5.70
N LEU A 121 22.73 2.39 -4.47
CA LEU A 121 22.86 3.77 -4.06
C LEU A 121 24.25 4.36 -4.35
N ALA A 122 25.17 3.55 -4.85
CA ALA A 122 26.55 4.01 -5.10
C ALA A 122 26.61 5.21 -6.03
N TRP A 123 25.67 5.33 -6.96
CA TRP A 123 25.62 6.46 -7.89
C TRP A 123 25.19 7.79 -7.23
N TRP A 124 24.73 7.75 -5.99
CA TRP A 124 24.34 8.94 -5.23
C TRP A 124 25.52 9.58 -4.46
N VAL A 125 26.59 8.84 -4.29
CA VAL A 125 27.73 9.30 -3.48
C VAL A 125 28.97 9.66 -4.31
#